data_60840f0883d857520f119e4f415efd74
#
_entry.id   60840f0883d857520f119e4f415efd74
#
_cell.length_a   1.000
_cell.length_b   1.000
_cell.length_c   1.000
_cell.angle_alpha   90.00
_cell.angle_beta   90.00
_cell.angle_gamma   90.00
#
_symmetry.space_group_name_H-M   'P 1'
#
loop_
_entity.id
_entity.type
_entity.pdbx_description
1 polymer ?
#
loop_
_entity_poly.entity_id
_entity_poly.type
_entity_poly.pdbx_seq_one_letter_code
_entity_poly.pdbx_strand_id
1 'polypeptide(L)'
;MTRRLLIVEDDPGLQSQMRWCFSEDLEVAVAADRESALAALRRNEPDVITLDLGLPPDPGGASEGFLLLEEILRLSPMTKIIVVTGREDKENAVKAIGMGASDFYQ
;
A
#
# COMPACT_ATOMS: atom_id res chain seq x y z
N MET A 1 16.38 -16.06 0.52
CA MET A 1 14.98 -15.79 0.93
C MET A 1 14.38 -14.75 -0.01
N THR A 2 13.21 -15.05 -0.54
CA THR A 2 12.50 -14.11 -1.41
C THR A 2 11.79 -13.07 -0.54
N ARG A 3 11.96 -11.80 -0.89
CA ARG A 3 11.25 -10.71 -0.20
C ARG A 3 9.81 -10.66 -0.69
N ARG A 4 8.92 -10.23 0.18
CA ARG A 4 7.49 -10.14 -0.08
C ARG A 4 7.05 -8.70 -0.24
N LEU A 5 6.29 -8.47 -1.32
CA LEU A 5 5.66 -7.18 -1.61
C LEU A 5 4.15 -7.35 -1.56
N LEU A 6 3.47 -6.48 -0.83
CA LEU A 6 2.01 -6.36 -0.89
C LEU A 6 1.67 -5.08 -1.64
N ILE A 7 0.92 -5.22 -2.73
CA ILE A 7 0.42 -4.10 -3.50
C ILE A 7 -1.02 -3.84 -3.10
N VAL A 8 -1.29 -2.67 -2.51
CA VAL A 8 -2.64 -2.27 -2.14
C VAL A 8 -3.11 -1.21 -3.14
N GLU A 9 -3.96 -1.64 -4.06
CA GLU A 9 -4.42 -0.86 -5.19
C GLU A 9 -5.76 -1.40 -5.66
N ASP A 10 -6.76 -0.55 -5.84
CA ASP A 10 -8.10 -0.98 -6.27
C ASP A 10 -8.27 -1.06 -7.79
N ASP A 11 -7.42 -0.41 -8.58
CA ASP A 11 -7.49 -0.45 -10.04
C ASP A 11 -6.86 -1.74 -10.57
N PRO A 12 -7.63 -2.64 -11.23
CA PRO A 12 -7.09 -3.89 -11.76
C PRO A 12 -5.97 -3.72 -12.78
N GLY A 13 -6.03 -2.67 -13.59
CA GLY A 13 -4.99 -2.37 -14.57
C GLY A 13 -3.67 -2.03 -13.91
N LEU A 14 -3.70 -1.18 -12.90
CA LEU A 14 -2.52 -0.82 -12.14
C LEU A 14 -1.98 -2.00 -11.34
N GLN A 15 -2.87 -2.82 -10.75
CA GLN A 15 -2.47 -4.04 -10.06
C GLN A 15 -1.65 -4.94 -10.97
N SER A 16 -2.16 -5.20 -12.18
CA SER A 16 -1.51 -6.08 -13.15
C SER A 16 -0.16 -5.52 -13.60
N GLN A 17 -0.12 -4.22 -13.86
CA GLN A 17 1.08 -3.54 -14.30
C GLN A 17 2.18 -3.59 -13.23
N MET A 18 1.83 -3.30 -11.99
CA MET A 18 2.76 -3.32 -10.87
C MET A 18 3.24 -4.75 -10.59
N ARG A 19 2.33 -5.71 -10.63
CA ARG A 19 2.67 -7.11 -10.44
C ARG A 19 3.67 -7.59 -11.49
N TRP A 20 3.44 -7.23 -12.74
CA TRP A 20 4.35 -7.53 -13.84
C TRP A 20 5.75 -6.98 -13.57
N CYS A 21 5.84 -5.73 -13.10
CA CYS A 21 7.12 -5.08 -12.85
C CYS A 21 7.94 -5.75 -11.75
N PHE A 22 7.29 -6.32 -10.75
CA PHE A 22 7.97 -6.79 -9.54
C PHE A 22 7.99 -8.30 -9.33
N SER A 23 7.18 -9.06 -10.06
CA SER A 23 7.02 -10.50 -9.81
C SER A 23 8.25 -11.35 -10.08
N GLU A 24 9.19 -10.84 -10.88
CA GLU A 24 10.42 -11.55 -11.16
C GLU A 24 11.36 -11.60 -9.95
N ASP A 25 11.43 -10.51 -9.20
CA ASP A 25 12.37 -10.35 -8.09
C ASP A 25 11.74 -10.55 -6.72
N LEU A 26 10.41 -10.40 -6.63
CA LEU A 26 9.68 -10.40 -5.37
C LEU A 26 8.51 -11.37 -5.41
N GLU A 27 8.14 -11.87 -4.25
CA GLU A 27 6.88 -12.59 -4.06
C GLU A 27 5.78 -11.55 -3.87
N VAL A 28 4.87 -11.44 -4.84
CA VAL A 28 3.89 -10.36 -4.91
C VAL A 28 2.50 -10.85 -4.53
N ALA A 29 1.85 -10.15 -3.60
CA ALA A 29 0.43 -10.28 -3.31
C ALA A 29 -0.25 -8.96 -3.61
N VAL A 30 -1.53 -9.01 -3.93
CA VAL A 30 -2.33 -7.83 -4.29
C VAL A 30 -3.59 -7.78 -3.43
N ALA A 31 -3.94 -6.60 -2.94
CA ALA A 31 -5.18 -6.36 -2.22
C ALA A 31 -5.86 -5.11 -2.79
N ALA A 32 -7.19 -5.15 -2.89
CA ALA A 32 -7.96 -4.08 -3.54
C ALA A 32 -8.59 -3.09 -2.55
N ASP A 33 -8.61 -3.41 -1.27
CA ASP A 33 -9.24 -2.60 -0.24
C ASP A 33 -8.55 -2.83 1.11
N ARG A 34 -9.01 -2.08 2.12
CA ARG A 34 -8.43 -2.15 3.45
C ARG A 34 -8.58 -3.53 4.09
N GLU A 35 -9.75 -4.14 3.96
CA GLU A 35 -10.04 -5.43 4.56
C GLU A 35 -9.17 -6.54 3.98
N SER A 36 -9.07 -6.61 2.66
CA SER A 36 -8.23 -7.61 1.99
C SER A 36 -6.75 -7.39 2.25
N ALA A 37 -6.34 -6.13 2.38
CA ALA A 37 -4.95 -5.80 2.74
C ALA A 37 -4.61 -6.30 4.14
N LEU A 38 -5.48 -6.10 5.11
CA LEU A 38 -5.27 -6.58 6.48
C LEU A 38 -5.25 -8.11 6.54
N ALA A 39 -6.10 -8.77 5.77
CA ALA A 39 -6.10 -10.23 5.68
C ALA A 39 -4.78 -10.75 5.11
N ALA A 40 -4.27 -10.10 4.07
CA ALA A 40 -2.97 -10.45 3.48
C ALA A 40 -1.82 -10.24 4.47
N LEU A 41 -1.86 -9.14 5.21
CA LEU A 41 -0.86 -8.83 6.24
C LEU A 41 -0.80 -9.91 7.32
N ARG A 42 -1.96 -10.40 7.76
CA ARG A 42 -2.05 -11.44 8.79
C ARG A 42 -1.55 -12.78 8.32
N ARG A 43 -1.72 -13.10 7.03
CA ARG A 43 -1.26 -14.38 6.47
C ARG A 43 0.25 -14.43 6.32
N ASN A 44 0.83 -13.38 5.76
CA ASN A 44 2.26 -13.30 5.51
C ASN A 44 2.69 -11.84 5.64
N GLU A 45 3.40 -11.53 6.70
CA GLU A 45 3.90 -10.17 6.89
C GLU A 45 4.83 -9.78 5.74
N PRO A 46 4.50 -8.73 4.98
CA PRO A 46 5.33 -8.31 3.85
C PRO A 46 6.55 -7.51 4.31
N ASP A 47 7.59 -7.51 3.50
CA ASP A 47 8.76 -6.66 3.72
C ASP A 47 8.48 -5.23 3.28
N VAL A 48 7.72 -5.09 2.19
CA VAL A 48 7.37 -3.81 1.59
C VAL A 48 5.89 -3.80 1.22
N ILE A 49 5.24 -2.67 1.42
CA ILE A 49 3.86 -2.43 0.96
C ILE A 49 3.87 -1.19 0.08
N THR A 50 3.25 -1.28 -1.10
CA THR A 50 2.86 -0.09 -1.85
C THR A 50 1.40 0.18 -1.56
N LEU A 51 1.09 1.39 -1.13
CA LEU A 51 -0.24 1.75 -0.63
C LEU A 51 -0.83 2.90 -1.43
N ASP A 52 -1.93 2.62 -2.14
CA ASP A 52 -2.78 3.65 -2.72
C ASP A 52 -3.67 4.22 -1.62
N LEU A 53 -3.70 5.54 -1.46
CA LEU A 53 -4.53 6.16 -0.45
C LEU A 53 -6.01 6.23 -0.85
N GLY A 54 -6.30 6.24 -2.14
CA GLY A 54 -7.67 6.31 -2.65
C GLY A 54 -8.37 4.96 -2.75
N LEU A 55 -8.64 4.33 -1.63
CA LEU A 55 -9.24 2.99 -1.57
C LEU A 55 -10.75 3.04 -1.38
N PRO A 56 -11.51 2.02 -1.88
CA PRO A 56 -12.94 1.93 -1.56
C PRO A 56 -13.19 1.83 -0.05
N PRO A 57 -14.27 2.36 0.46
CA PRO A 57 -15.39 3.03 -0.22
C PRO A 57 -15.18 4.53 -0.48
N ASP A 58 -13.98 5.04 -0.34
CA ASP A 58 -13.68 6.46 -0.57
C ASP A 58 -12.55 6.64 -1.60
N PRO A 59 -12.76 6.21 -2.87
CA PRO A 59 -11.69 6.26 -3.88
C PRO A 59 -11.30 7.69 -4.28
N GLY A 60 -12.20 8.65 -4.11
CA GLY A 60 -11.90 10.06 -4.39
C GLY A 60 -11.20 10.79 -3.27
N GLY A 61 -11.08 10.16 -2.10
CA GLY A 61 -10.43 10.73 -0.92
C GLY A 61 -9.29 9.84 -0.45
N ALA A 62 -8.85 10.05 0.77
CA ALA A 62 -7.72 9.30 1.34
C ALA A 62 -8.04 8.68 2.70
N SER A 63 -9.29 8.72 3.14
CA SER A 63 -9.66 8.27 4.49
C SER A 63 -9.35 6.80 4.74
N GLU A 64 -9.68 5.92 3.79
CA GLU A 64 -9.41 4.48 3.94
C GLU A 64 -7.92 4.19 3.88
N GLY A 65 -7.19 4.88 3.02
CA GLY A 65 -5.74 4.73 2.93
C GLY A 65 -5.04 5.13 4.22
N PHE A 66 -5.45 6.23 4.84
CA PHE A 66 -4.87 6.65 6.12
C PHE A 66 -5.23 5.70 7.26
N LEU A 67 -6.46 5.19 7.30
CA LEU A 67 -6.83 4.18 8.29
C LEU A 67 -5.98 2.92 8.15
N LEU A 68 -5.79 2.46 6.93
CA LEU A 68 -4.97 1.29 6.66
C LEU A 68 -3.51 1.54 7.03
N LEU A 69 -2.96 2.71 6.68
CA LEU A 69 -1.60 3.08 7.04
C LEU A 69 -1.40 3.01 8.56
N GLU A 70 -2.31 3.57 9.32
CA GLU A 70 -2.27 3.54 10.77
C GLU A 70 -2.29 2.11 11.31
N GLU A 71 -3.16 1.25 10.76
CA GLU A 71 -3.24 -0.14 11.17
C GLU A 71 -1.99 -0.94 10.83
N ILE A 72 -1.41 -0.72 9.65
CA ILE A 72 -0.16 -1.39 9.24
C ILE A 72 0.99 -0.99 10.18
N LEU A 73 1.12 0.29 10.47
CA LEU A 73 2.17 0.78 11.37
C LEU A 73 2.08 0.16 12.76
N ARG A 74 0.86 -0.08 13.23
CA ARG A 74 0.62 -0.71 14.53
C ARG A 74 0.89 -2.21 14.49
N LEU A 75 0.45 -2.89 13.43
CA LEU A 75 0.51 -4.35 13.33
C LEU A 75 1.86 -4.86 12.81
N SER A 76 2.53 -4.10 11.97
CA SER A 76 3.75 -4.51 11.30
C SER A 76 4.75 -3.36 11.20
N PRO A 77 5.29 -2.90 12.34
CA PRO A 77 6.12 -1.68 12.37
C PRO A 77 7.42 -1.78 11.59
N MET A 78 7.87 -2.98 11.26
CA MET A 78 9.11 -3.17 10.49
C MET A 78 8.89 -3.17 8.98
N THR A 79 7.65 -3.24 8.52
CA THR A 79 7.33 -3.21 7.09
C THR A 79 7.59 -1.81 6.53
N LYS A 80 8.27 -1.74 5.39
CA LYS A 80 8.43 -0.48 4.66
C LYS A 80 7.17 -0.17 3.88
N ILE A 81 6.68 1.05 4.01
CA ILE A 81 5.44 1.47 3.34
C ILE A 81 5.76 2.60 2.38
N ILE A 82 5.47 2.37 1.10
CA ILE A 82 5.62 3.37 0.05
C ILE A 82 4.23 3.78 -0.40
N VAL A 83 3.88 5.04 -0.16
CA VAL A 83 2.57 5.57 -0.55
C VAL A 83 2.62 5.97 -2.02
N VAL A 84 1.63 5.51 -2.79
CA VAL A 84 1.49 5.87 -4.20
C VAL A 84 0.35 6.88 -4.31
N THR A 85 0.62 8.05 -4.85
CA THR A 85 -0.36 9.13 -4.93
C THR A 85 -0.42 9.72 -6.34
N GLY A 86 -1.57 10.33 -6.67
CA GLY A 86 -1.68 11.18 -7.85
C GLY A 86 -0.96 12.51 -7.63
N ARG A 87 -0.75 13.25 -8.72
CA ARG A 87 -0.04 14.55 -8.66
C ARG A 87 -0.75 15.57 -7.77
N GLU A 88 -2.07 15.44 -7.65
CA GLU A 88 -2.89 16.39 -6.89
C GLU A 88 -2.91 16.09 -5.39
N ASP A 89 -2.35 14.95 -4.99
CA ASP A 89 -2.42 14.45 -3.61
C ASP A 89 -1.12 14.62 -2.83
N LYS A 90 -0.33 15.60 -3.20
CA LYS A 90 0.96 15.83 -2.54
C LYS A 90 0.84 16.07 -1.03
N GLU A 91 -0.20 16.78 -0.62
CA GLU A 91 -0.46 17.02 0.79
C GLU A 91 -0.73 15.73 1.56
N ASN A 92 -1.46 14.80 0.93
CA ASN A 92 -1.72 13.50 1.53
C ASN A 92 -0.45 12.66 1.64
N ALA A 93 0.44 12.74 0.63
CA ALA A 93 1.73 12.08 0.69
C ALA A 93 2.58 12.59 1.84
N VAL A 94 2.65 13.91 2.01
CA VAL A 94 3.39 14.53 3.12
C VAL A 94 2.81 14.11 4.47
N LYS A 95 1.48 14.09 4.58
CA LYS A 95 0.81 13.64 5.80
C LYS A 95 1.14 12.18 6.11
N ALA A 96 1.14 11.32 5.09
CA ALA A 96 1.47 9.90 5.27
C ALA A 96 2.90 9.71 5.79
N ILE A 97 3.86 10.47 5.25
CA ILE A 97 5.25 10.45 5.74
C ILE A 97 5.28 10.89 7.21
N GLY A 98 4.56 11.95 7.55
CA GLY A 98 4.45 12.41 8.94
C GLY A 98 3.86 11.38 9.88
N MET A 99 3.01 10.48 9.39
CA MET A 99 2.44 9.38 10.15
C MET A 99 3.40 8.20 10.31
N GLY A 100 4.40 8.07 9.45
CA GLY A 100 5.38 6.99 9.54
C GLY A 100 5.60 6.19 8.25
N ALA A 101 4.97 6.57 7.14
CA ALA A 101 5.29 5.94 5.86
C ALA A 101 6.76 6.16 5.51
N SER A 102 7.37 5.20 4.83
CA SER A 102 8.81 5.24 4.53
C SER A 102 9.14 6.19 3.39
N ASP A 103 8.25 6.28 2.40
CA ASP A 103 8.46 7.10 1.22
C ASP A 103 7.13 7.26 0.47
N PHE A 104 7.13 8.07 -0.57
CA PHE A 104 5.99 8.18 -1.48
C PHE A 104 6.48 8.24 -2.93
N TYR A 105 5.59 7.88 -3.86
CA TYR A 105 5.83 7.89 -5.29
C TYR A 105 4.63 8.49 -6.02
N GLN A 106 4.89 9.39 -6.94
CA GLN A 106 3.86 10.03 -7.77
C GLN A 106 3.86 9.52 -9.20
#